data_73fb49b923a1851b3304ebee6869e32f
#
_entry.id   73fb49b923a1851b3304ebee6869e32f
#
_cell.length_a   1.000
_cell.length_b   1.000
_cell.length_c   1.000
_cell.angle_alpha   90.00
_cell.angle_beta   90.00
_cell.angle_gamma   90.00
#
_symmetry.space_group_name_H-M   'P 1'
#
loop_
_entity.id
_entity.type
_entity.pdbx_description
1 polymer ?
#
loop_
_entity_poly.entity_id
_entity_poly.type
_entity_poly.pdbx_seq_one_letter_code
_entity_poly.pdbx_strand_id
1 'polypeptide(L)'
;YLDGDNRMARKLISSGSKFEAEMAYSRAVVEGDWIFVSGTTGFNYATMEISEDVAAQAEQTFLNIKAAMEKAGFGLEHIVRVHYILPKPEEFQACWPVLRKFLGDVRPAATMFVAALVDPRMKIEIEVTGKKPSA
;
A
#
# COMPACT_ATOMS: atom_id res chain seq x y z
N TYR A 1 23.67 -15.88 -11.69
CA TYR A 1 22.34 -15.57 -12.16
C TYR A 1 22.43 -14.79 -13.46
N LEU A 2 21.87 -15.28 -14.50
CA LEU A 2 21.94 -14.66 -15.80
C LEU A 2 20.96 -13.51 -15.90
N ASP A 3 21.18 -12.60 -16.84
CA ASP A 3 20.31 -11.44 -17.02
C ASP A 3 18.84 -11.82 -17.24
N GLY A 4 18.62 -12.90 -17.99
CA GLY A 4 17.28 -13.39 -18.19
C GLY A 4 16.60 -13.81 -16.90
N ASP A 5 17.41 -14.25 -15.96
CA ASP A 5 16.93 -14.67 -14.65
C ASP A 5 16.76 -13.50 -13.69
N ASN A 6 17.45 -12.38 -13.95
CA ASN A 6 17.34 -11.21 -13.08
C ASN A 6 15.93 -10.65 -13.02
N ARG A 7 15.17 -10.74 -14.11
CA ARG A 7 13.79 -10.30 -14.10
C ARG A 7 12.93 -11.18 -13.20
N MET A 8 13.40 -12.40 -12.88
CA MET A 8 12.73 -13.31 -11.94
C MET A 8 13.24 -13.12 -10.52
N ALA A 9 14.32 -12.37 -10.35
CA ALA A 9 14.85 -12.10 -9.03
C ALA A 9 13.92 -11.17 -8.28
N ARG A 10 13.95 -11.30 -6.96
CA ARG A 10 13.21 -10.42 -6.08
C ARG A 10 13.75 -9.00 -6.20
N LYS A 11 12.87 -8.05 -6.36
CA LYS A 11 13.21 -6.64 -6.40
C LYS A 11 12.56 -5.94 -5.21
N LEU A 12 13.36 -5.21 -4.44
CA LEU A 12 12.90 -4.50 -3.24
C LEU A 12 12.71 -3.03 -3.58
N ILE A 13 11.57 -2.48 -3.17
CA ILE A 13 11.22 -1.08 -3.39
C ILE A 13 11.23 -0.37 -2.04
N SER A 14 11.91 0.76 -1.96
CA SER A 14 11.98 1.55 -0.72
C SER A 14 11.27 2.88 -0.90
N SER A 15 10.63 3.36 0.16
CA SER A 15 10.08 4.72 0.24
C SER A 15 11.08 5.68 0.88
N GLY A 16 12.23 5.17 1.37
CA GLY A 16 13.16 5.95 2.15
C GLY A 16 12.79 6.09 3.61
N SER A 17 11.73 5.44 4.06
CA SER A 17 11.32 5.47 5.46
C SER A 17 12.33 4.73 6.34
N LYS A 18 12.68 5.34 7.48
CA LYS A 18 13.57 4.70 8.44
C LYS A 18 12.97 3.43 9.03
N PHE A 19 11.64 3.31 9.05
CA PHE A 19 10.98 2.10 9.57
C PHE A 19 11.39 0.85 8.79
N GLU A 20 11.64 1.00 7.50
CA GLU A 20 12.02 -0.15 6.66
C GLU A 20 13.34 -0.75 7.13
N ALA A 21 14.33 0.09 7.41
CA ALA A 21 15.62 -0.38 7.88
C ALA A 21 15.55 -0.93 9.30
N GLU A 22 14.86 -0.23 10.19
CA GLU A 22 14.78 -0.62 11.59
C GLU A 22 13.98 -1.90 11.80
N MET A 23 12.92 -2.11 11.01
CA MET A 23 12.02 -3.25 11.17
C MET A 23 12.24 -4.33 10.12
N ALA A 24 13.30 -4.19 9.32
CA ALA A 24 13.73 -5.22 8.36
C ALA A 24 12.65 -5.58 7.33
N TYR A 25 12.06 -4.55 6.70
CA TYR A 25 11.10 -4.79 5.61
C TYR A 25 11.30 -3.79 4.49
N SER A 26 10.67 -4.05 3.36
CA SER A 26 10.67 -3.16 2.20
C SER A 26 9.28 -2.55 2.03
N ARG A 27 9.19 -1.39 1.39
CA ARG A 27 7.88 -0.80 1.08
C ARG A 27 7.09 -1.70 0.16
N ALA A 28 7.77 -2.34 -0.78
CA ALA A 28 7.14 -3.32 -1.66
C ALA A 28 8.17 -4.34 -2.13
N VAL A 29 7.70 -5.50 -2.52
CA VAL A 29 8.52 -6.57 -3.08
C VAL A 29 7.92 -6.98 -4.41
N VAL A 30 8.74 -7.02 -5.45
CA VAL A 30 8.33 -7.50 -6.78
C VAL A 30 8.88 -8.91 -6.98
N GLU A 31 8.01 -9.81 -7.40
CA GLU A 31 8.37 -11.19 -7.75
C GLU A 31 7.74 -11.46 -9.11
N GLY A 32 8.54 -11.35 -10.18
CA GLY A 32 8.03 -11.52 -11.55
C GLY A 32 6.92 -10.52 -11.86
N ASP A 33 5.74 -11.01 -12.16
CA ASP A 33 4.56 -10.18 -12.48
C ASP A 33 3.80 -9.73 -11.23
N TRP A 34 4.23 -10.14 -10.05
CA TRP A 34 3.53 -9.84 -8.80
C TRP A 34 4.22 -8.73 -8.04
N ILE A 35 3.42 -7.91 -7.36
CA ILE A 35 3.93 -6.93 -6.39
C ILE A 35 3.17 -7.10 -5.07
N PHE A 36 3.92 -7.06 -3.98
CA PHE A 36 3.38 -7.12 -2.62
C PHE A 36 3.76 -5.81 -1.96
N VAL A 37 2.76 -4.98 -1.66
CA VAL A 37 3.00 -3.69 -1.01
C VAL A 37 2.70 -3.85 0.47
N SER A 38 3.70 -3.52 1.29
CA SER A 38 3.58 -3.59 2.74
C SER A 38 2.45 -2.72 3.25
N GLY A 39 1.96 -3.01 4.45
CA GLY A 39 1.03 -2.15 5.13
C GLY A 39 1.50 -0.70 5.06
N THR A 40 0.65 0.18 4.55
CA THR A 40 0.97 1.56 4.27
C THR A 40 -0.03 2.44 4.98
N THR A 41 0.43 3.55 5.54
CA THR A 41 -0.41 4.48 6.28
C THR A 41 -0.33 5.87 5.66
N GLY A 42 -1.10 6.80 6.23
CA GLY A 42 -1.24 8.13 5.66
C GLY A 42 -0.17 9.12 6.08
N PHE A 43 1.03 8.67 6.43
CA PHE A 43 2.13 9.56 6.69
C PHE A 43 2.66 10.19 5.40
N ASN A 44 3.06 11.45 5.50
CA ASN A 44 3.99 12.01 4.56
C ASN A 44 5.38 11.56 5.03
N TYR A 45 6.00 10.63 4.33
CA TYR A 45 7.26 10.03 4.80
C TYR A 45 8.44 11.00 4.78
N ALA A 46 8.35 12.09 4.03
CA ALA A 46 9.41 13.10 4.01
C ALA A 46 9.39 13.97 5.27
N THR A 47 8.19 14.31 5.78
CA THR A 47 8.04 15.18 6.95
C THR A 47 7.62 14.42 8.20
N MET A 48 7.16 13.17 8.06
CA MET A 48 6.61 12.35 9.12
C MET A 48 5.36 12.97 9.75
N GLU A 49 4.63 13.75 8.96
CA GLU A 49 3.34 14.31 9.37
C GLU A 49 2.21 13.42 8.90
N ILE A 50 1.12 13.42 9.66
CA ILE A 50 -0.08 12.65 9.34
C ILE A 50 -1.31 13.46 9.75
N SER A 51 -2.33 13.45 8.91
CA SER A 51 -3.60 14.12 9.19
C SER A 51 -4.35 13.39 10.30
N GLU A 52 -5.13 14.14 11.07
CA GLU A 52 -6.02 13.56 12.08
C GLU A 52 -7.32 13.01 11.46
N ASP A 53 -7.61 13.38 10.23
CA ASP A 53 -8.83 12.94 9.53
C ASP A 53 -8.62 11.60 8.84
N VAL A 54 -9.47 10.61 9.13
CA VAL A 54 -9.30 9.26 8.60
C VAL A 54 -9.41 9.21 7.07
N ALA A 55 -10.30 10.01 6.48
CA ALA A 55 -10.45 10.04 5.03
C ALA A 55 -9.20 10.64 4.37
N ALA A 56 -8.65 11.69 4.97
CA ALA A 56 -7.40 12.28 4.48
C ALA A 56 -6.23 11.29 4.62
N GLN A 57 -6.21 10.51 5.70
CA GLN A 57 -5.21 9.45 5.84
C GLN A 57 -5.35 8.40 4.74
N ALA A 58 -6.59 8.00 4.43
CA ALA A 58 -6.84 7.03 3.36
C ALA A 58 -6.35 7.56 2.01
N GLU A 59 -6.63 8.82 1.71
CA GLU A 59 -6.16 9.47 0.48
C GLU A 59 -4.63 9.41 0.39
N GLN A 60 -3.95 9.85 1.44
CA GLN A 60 -2.48 9.86 1.45
C GLN A 60 -1.93 8.44 1.37
N THR A 61 -2.59 7.47 2.01
CA THR A 61 -2.17 6.08 1.96
C THR A 61 -2.19 5.56 0.51
N PHE A 62 -3.27 5.84 -0.24
CA PHE A 62 -3.31 5.42 -1.65
C PHE A 62 -2.27 6.14 -2.49
N LEU A 63 -1.98 7.40 -2.21
CA LEU A 63 -0.91 8.11 -2.93
C LEU A 63 0.45 7.46 -2.64
N ASN A 64 0.68 7.05 -1.40
CA ASN A 64 1.92 6.35 -1.02
C ASN A 64 2.01 4.99 -1.72
N ILE A 65 0.92 4.25 -1.76
CA ILE A 65 0.87 2.96 -2.46
C ILE A 65 1.11 3.14 -3.95
N LYS A 66 0.43 4.12 -4.55
CA LYS A 66 0.58 4.41 -5.98
C LYS A 66 2.04 4.74 -6.31
N ALA A 67 2.68 5.57 -5.50
CA ALA A 67 4.08 5.93 -5.71
C ALA A 67 4.99 4.71 -5.66
N ALA A 68 4.78 3.82 -4.68
CA ALA A 68 5.57 2.60 -4.56
C ALA A 68 5.36 1.68 -5.76
N MET A 69 4.11 1.51 -6.19
CA MET A 69 3.80 0.66 -7.34
C MET A 69 4.37 1.22 -8.64
N GLU A 70 4.25 2.53 -8.85
CA GLU A 70 4.78 3.16 -10.07
C GLU A 70 6.30 3.07 -10.13
N LYS A 71 6.96 3.19 -8.99
CA LYS A 71 8.41 3.01 -8.89
C LYS A 71 8.85 1.61 -9.35
N ALA A 72 7.96 0.64 -9.19
CA ALA A 72 8.21 -0.74 -9.59
C ALA A 72 7.68 -1.07 -10.99
N GLY A 73 7.10 -0.10 -11.69
CA GLY A 73 6.52 -0.34 -13.01
C GLY A 73 5.11 -0.91 -13.00
N PHE A 74 4.41 -0.77 -11.87
CA PHE A 74 3.01 -1.21 -11.72
C PHE A 74 2.11 0.00 -11.59
N GLY A 75 0.81 -0.17 -11.87
CA GLY A 75 -0.21 0.84 -11.60
C GLY A 75 -1.28 0.28 -10.69
N LEU A 76 -2.14 1.17 -10.19
CA LEU A 76 -3.24 0.77 -9.30
C LEU A 76 -4.18 -0.23 -9.98
N GLU A 77 -4.28 -0.18 -11.31
CA GLU A 77 -5.12 -1.11 -12.08
C GLU A 77 -4.68 -2.56 -11.94
N HIS A 78 -3.46 -2.80 -11.47
CA HIS A 78 -2.92 -4.15 -11.28
C HIS A 78 -3.27 -4.74 -9.92
N ILE A 79 -3.91 -3.98 -9.03
CA ILE A 79 -4.24 -4.47 -7.70
C ILE A 79 -5.31 -5.57 -7.80
N VAL A 80 -5.02 -6.73 -7.23
CA VAL A 80 -5.94 -7.87 -7.22
C VAL A 80 -6.53 -8.12 -5.83
N ARG A 81 -5.85 -7.67 -4.77
CA ARG A 81 -6.32 -7.82 -3.39
C ARG A 81 -5.93 -6.60 -2.59
N VAL A 82 -6.86 -6.16 -1.73
CA VAL A 82 -6.63 -5.08 -0.79
C VAL A 82 -7.12 -5.49 0.60
N HIS A 83 -6.31 -5.18 1.62
CA HIS A 83 -6.70 -5.32 3.02
C HIS A 83 -6.73 -3.94 3.65
N TYR A 84 -7.84 -3.64 4.31
CA TYR A 84 -8.01 -2.41 5.10
C TYR A 84 -7.98 -2.78 6.57
N ILE A 85 -7.15 -2.10 7.34
CA ILE A 85 -7.01 -2.36 8.78
C ILE A 85 -7.28 -1.06 9.51
N LEU A 86 -8.28 -1.06 10.40
CA LEU A 86 -8.67 0.14 11.16
C LEU A 86 -8.87 -0.22 12.62
N PRO A 87 -8.36 0.63 13.55
CA PRO A 87 -8.67 0.45 14.97
C PRO A 87 -10.15 0.69 15.28
N LYS A 88 -10.81 1.61 14.56
CA LYS A 88 -12.20 1.99 14.80
C LYS A 88 -13.04 1.69 13.57
N PRO A 89 -13.85 0.61 13.60
CA PRO A 89 -14.62 0.23 12.42
C PRO A 89 -15.64 1.30 11.98
N GLU A 90 -16.13 2.11 12.92
CA GLU A 90 -17.08 3.18 12.61
C GLU A 90 -16.50 4.27 11.74
N GLU A 91 -15.18 4.37 11.62
CA GLU A 91 -14.52 5.36 10.77
C GLU A 91 -14.38 4.90 9.32
N PHE A 92 -14.66 3.64 9.02
CA PHE A 92 -14.42 3.12 7.68
C PHE A 92 -15.33 3.74 6.62
N GLN A 93 -16.60 3.99 6.96
CA GLN A 93 -17.55 4.54 5.99
C GLN A 93 -17.10 5.90 5.45
N ALA A 94 -16.45 6.71 6.29
CA ALA A 94 -15.92 8.01 5.87
C ALA A 94 -14.87 7.89 4.78
N CYS A 95 -14.22 6.73 4.67
CA CYS A 95 -13.18 6.48 3.67
C CYS A 95 -13.75 6.00 2.32
N TRP A 96 -15.01 5.57 2.26
CA TRP A 96 -15.58 4.96 1.06
C TRP A 96 -15.47 5.83 -0.20
N PRO A 97 -15.69 7.16 -0.14
CA PRO A 97 -15.47 8.00 -1.33
C PRO A 97 -14.03 7.95 -1.84
N VAL A 98 -13.06 7.85 -0.92
CA VAL A 98 -11.64 7.74 -1.28
C VAL A 98 -11.39 6.39 -1.96
N LEU A 99 -11.96 5.31 -1.42
CA LEU A 99 -11.83 3.99 -2.02
C LEU A 99 -12.38 3.99 -3.45
N ARG A 100 -13.55 4.61 -3.65
CA ARG A 100 -14.13 4.71 -4.98
C ARG A 100 -13.26 5.52 -5.94
N LYS A 101 -12.63 6.58 -5.43
CA LYS A 101 -11.76 7.42 -6.24
C LYS A 101 -10.58 6.63 -6.80
N PHE A 102 -9.94 5.81 -6.00
CA PHE A 102 -8.72 5.10 -6.40
C PHE A 102 -8.98 3.72 -6.98
N LEU A 103 -10.00 3.02 -6.51
CA LEU A 103 -10.24 1.62 -6.86
C LEU A 103 -11.59 1.38 -7.51
N GLY A 104 -12.35 2.42 -7.80
CA GLY A 104 -13.71 2.27 -8.35
C GLY A 104 -13.78 1.46 -9.63
N ASP A 105 -12.77 1.57 -10.49
CA ASP A 105 -12.70 0.84 -11.75
C ASP A 105 -11.84 -0.42 -11.65
N VAL A 106 -11.09 -0.58 -10.56
CA VAL A 106 -10.20 -1.74 -10.36
C VAL A 106 -10.97 -2.90 -9.75
N ARG A 107 -11.74 -2.61 -8.70
CA ARG A 107 -12.62 -3.57 -8.02
C ARG A 107 -11.90 -4.82 -7.54
N PRO A 108 -10.82 -4.68 -6.76
CA PRO A 108 -10.07 -5.85 -6.28
C PRO A 108 -10.85 -6.62 -5.23
N ALA A 109 -10.42 -7.85 -4.98
CA ALA A 109 -10.90 -8.58 -3.80
C ALA A 109 -10.49 -7.81 -2.54
N ALA A 110 -11.38 -7.67 -1.58
CA ALA A 110 -11.13 -6.83 -0.42
C ALA A 110 -11.56 -7.50 0.87
N THR A 111 -10.81 -7.23 1.93
CA THR A 111 -11.17 -7.63 3.30
C THR A 111 -10.82 -6.48 4.23
N MET A 112 -11.68 -6.22 5.20
CA MET A 112 -11.45 -5.22 6.22
C MET A 112 -11.26 -5.89 7.57
N PHE A 113 -10.22 -5.48 8.29
CA PHE A 113 -9.89 -5.98 9.62
C PHE A 113 -9.98 -4.87 10.64
N VAL A 114 -10.37 -5.21 11.86
CA VAL A 114 -10.31 -4.31 12.99
C VAL A 114 -9.14 -4.73 13.87
N ALA A 115 -8.17 -3.85 14.02
CA ALA A 115 -6.99 -4.12 14.85
C ALA A 115 -6.34 -2.80 15.24
N ALA A 116 -5.66 -2.79 16.39
CA ALA A 116 -4.83 -1.67 16.77
C ALA A 116 -3.64 -1.56 15.81
N LEU A 117 -3.18 -0.35 15.56
CA LEU A 117 -2.01 -0.09 14.72
C LEU A 117 -0.84 0.33 15.60
N VAL A 118 0.39 0.32 15.02
CA VAL A 118 1.60 0.49 15.82
C VAL A 118 1.80 1.91 16.34
N ASP A 119 1.16 2.89 15.72
CA ASP A 119 1.23 4.29 16.16
C ASP A 119 -0.21 4.78 16.39
N PRO A 120 -0.50 5.41 17.54
CA PRO A 120 -1.87 5.82 17.86
C PRO A 120 -2.45 6.88 16.90
N ARG A 121 -1.61 7.56 16.14
CA ARG A 121 -2.06 8.52 15.13
C ARG A 121 -2.58 7.83 13.87
N MET A 122 -2.22 6.58 13.66
CA MET A 122 -2.68 5.81 12.50
C MET A 122 -4.13 5.40 12.69
N LYS A 123 -4.99 5.82 11.77
CA LYS A 123 -6.42 5.50 11.78
C LYS A 123 -6.81 4.49 10.73
N ILE A 124 -5.96 4.28 9.75
CA ILE A 124 -6.15 3.27 8.70
C ILE A 124 -4.80 2.84 8.17
N GLU A 125 -4.69 1.55 7.90
CA GLU A 125 -3.55 0.96 7.21
C GLU A 125 -4.08 0.13 6.05
N ILE A 126 -3.40 0.19 4.89
CA ILE A 126 -3.85 -0.51 3.68
C ILE A 126 -2.67 -1.28 3.12
N GLU A 127 -2.88 -2.56 2.81
CA GLU A 127 -1.89 -3.36 2.10
C GLU A 127 -2.50 -3.93 0.83
N VAL A 128 -1.72 -4.02 -0.21
CA VAL A 128 -2.22 -4.50 -1.50
C VAL A 128 -1.29 -5.53 -2.11
N THR A 129 -1.89 -6.41 -2.90
CA THR A 129 -1.18 -7.34 -3.78
C THR A 129 -1.61 -7.01 -5.20
N GLY A 130 -0.63 -6.88 -6.09
CA GLY A 130 -0.88 -6.59 -7.49
C GLY A 130 -0.27 -7.63 -8.41
N LYS A 131 -0.82 -7.73 -9.62
CA LYS A 131 -0.28 -8.62 -10.64
C LYS A 131 -0.49 -7.99 -12.00
N LYS A 132 0.58 -7.92 -12.78
CA LYS A 132 0.50 -7.50 -14.18
C LYS A 132 0.11 -8.69 -15.04
N PRO A 133 -0.53 -8.45 -16.19
CA PRO A 133 -0.73 -9.51 -17.16
C PRO A 133 0.62 -10.12 -17.54
N SER A 134 0.65 -11.43 -17.69
CA SER A 134 1.85 -12.12 -18.18
C SER A 134 2.06 -11.78 -19.66
N ALA A 135 3.31 -11.57 -20.01
CA ALA A 135 3.65 -11.21 -21.39
C ALA A 135 3.44 -12.38 -22.35
#